data_3c54dfdf10e77bd707eca67ed76881bb
#
_entry.id   3c54dfdf10e77bd707eca67ed76881bb
#
_cell.length_a   1.000
_cell.length_b   1.000
_cell.length_c   1.000
_cell.angle_alpha   90.00
_cell.angle_beta   90.00
_cell.angle_gamma   90.00
#
_symmetry.space_group_name_H-M   'P 1'
#
loop_
_entity.id
_entity.type
_entity.pdbx_description
1 polymer ?
#
loop_
_entity_poly.entity_id
_entity_poly.type
_entity_poly.pdbx_seq_one_letter_code
_entity_poly.pdbx_strand_id
1 'polypeptide(L)'
;MASEKDLLKASPNGREMLKDGRAPKAGEIMKNPTMGNTFKLLAKHGKKGFYEGEVAEQLVKVVQDLGGYLTLDDLKHHAETGTEPVDPISLKYTGQGVGERPDGGIELWEHPPNGQGIVALMALGIIQELEKQKKIPKWSLKDHNSTQYLHTVIEALRIAFCDAHWFVTDPNVVKVPSAELISESYLAERAKLFDQKKAISAPVHGSPAHLQSDTVYFCCSDPEGNAISFINSNYGGFGTAIIPKGCGFTLQNRGANFSLDKDHPNVLAPRKRPYHTIIPGLTTYINDGSLHSVYGVMGGFMQPQGHVQVLLNQEVFKLNPQAALDSPRFCIGAGMPSADGKMTDATIYLEEGIDEKVVEELRALGHNVKQLDGYGRGMFGRGQIIRRHVDDDVQVWSGGSDLRGDGAAVPL
;
A
#
# COMPACT_ATOMS: atom_id res chain seq x y z
N MET A 1 -5.20 -5.81 -15.99
CA MET A 1 -6.34 -4.97 -16.45
C MET A 1 -7.60 -5.79 -16.33
N ALA A 2 -8.74 -5.16 -15.93
CA ALA A 2 -10.02 -5.80 -16.13
C ALA A 2 -10.12 -6.17 -17.62
N SER A 3 -10.56 -7.37 -17.90
CA SER A 3 -10.76 -7.78 -19.28
C SER A 3 -11.97 -7.02 -19.85
N GLU A 4 -12.04 -6.89 -21.15
CA GLU A 4 -13.24 -6.41 -21.85
C GLU A 4 -14.50 -7.11 -21.34
N LYS A 5 -14.41 -8.42 -21.11
CA LYS A 5 -15.50 -9.24 -20.57
C LYS A 5 -15.93 -8.80 -19.18
N ASP A 6 -14.97 -8.41 -18.32
CA ASP A 6 -15.26 -7.99 -16.94
C ASP A 6 -16.02 -6.66 -16.92
N LEU A 7 -15.60 -5.68 -17.74
CA LEU A 7 -16.30 -4.41 -17.86
C LEU A 7 -17.72 -4.59 -18.41
N LEU A 8 -17.90 -5.40 -19.46
CA LEU A 8 -19.21 -5.65 -20.05
C LEU A 8 -20.13 -6.46 -19.14
N LYS A 9 -19.57 -7.35 -18.31
CA LYS A 9 -20.33 -8.14 -17.35
C LYS A 9 -20.75 -7.32 -16.12
N ALA A 10 -19.85 -6.47 -15.61
CA ALA A 10 -20.06 -5.72 -14.38
C ALA A 10 -20.94 -4.47 -14.56
N SER A 11 -20.94 -3.86 -15.73
CA SER A 11 -21.62 -2.58 -15.94
C SER A 11 -22.46 -2.56 -17.23
N PRO A 12 -23.71 -2.08 -17.17
CA PRO A 12 -24.50 -1.84 -18.39
C PRO A 12 -23.84 -0.79 -19.31
N ASN A 13 -22.99 0.07 -18.77
CA ASN A 13 -22.28 1.13 -19.48
C ASN A 13 -20.82 0.77 -19.79
N GLY A 14 -20.41 -0.49 -19.65
CA GLY A 14 -19.01 -0.95 -19.82
C GLY A 14 -18.38 -0.59 -21.16
N ARG A 15 -19.20 -0.38 -22.21
CA ARG A 15 -18.74 0.04 -23.53
C ARG A 15 -18.09 1.42 -23.57
N GLU A 16 -18.36 2.30 -22.60
CA GLU A 16 -17.75 3.64 -22.53
C GLU A 16 -16.24 3.62 -22.39
N MET A 17 -15.69 2.55 -21.81
CA MET A 17 -14.25 2.36 -21.64
C MET A 17 -13.62 1.40 -22.66
N LEU A 18 -14.34 1.10 -23.75
CA LEU A 18 -13.86 0.24 -24.82
C LEU A 18 -13.62 1.05 -26.09
N LYS A 19 -12.61 0.66 -26.86
CA LYS A 19 -12.34 1.18 -28.19
C LYS A 19 -12.94 0.21 -29.22
N ASP A 20 -13.92 0.67 -30.00
CA ASP A 20 -14.58 -0.16 -31.01
C ASP A 20 -15.13 -1.48 -30.42
N GLY A 21 -15.66 -1.42 -29.18
CA GLY A 21 -16.24 -2.56 -28.48
C GLY A 21 -15.24 -3.56 -27.89
N ARG A 22 -13.95 -3.28 -27.90
CA ARG A 22 -12.87 -4.09 -27.33
C ARG A 22 -11.90 -3.30 -26.44
N ALA A 23 -11.12 -3.99 -25.64
CA ALA A 23 -10.04 -3.35 -24.90
C ALA A 23 -8.99 -2.76 -25.88
N PRO A 24 -8.45 -1.56 -25.59
CA PRO A 24 -7.37 -0.99 -26.39
C PRO A 24 -6.12 -1.86 -26.28
N LYS A 25 -5.39 -1.98 -27.39
CA LYS A 25 -4.07 -2.66 -27.43
C LYS A 25 -2.95 -1.68 -27.07
N ALA A 26 -1.82 -2.21 -26.65
CA ALA A 26 -0.63 -1.42 -26.43
C ALA A 26 -0.26 -0.61 -27.70
N GLY A 27 0.04 0.68 -27.52
CA GLY A 27 0.33 1.62 -28.61
C GLY A 27 -0.90 2.26 -29.28
N GLU A 28 -2.12 1.83 -28.96
CA GLU A 28 -3.34 2.49 -29.48
C GLU A 28 -3.70 3.73 -28.66
N ILE A 29 -4.11 4.78 -29.38
CA ILE A 29 -4.66 5.97 -28.73
C ILE A 29 -6.06 5.68 -28.22
N MET A 30 -6.27 5.86 -26.92
CA MET A 30 -7.58 5.79 -26.27
C MET A 30 -8.08 7.21 -25.97
N LYS A 31 -9.37 7.46 -26.25
CA LYS A 31 -10.05 8.70 -25.88
C LYS A 31 -11.20 8.38 -24.93
N ASN A 32 -11.35 9.18 -23.89
CA ASN A 32 -12.46 9.06 -22.94
C ASN A 32 -13.21 10.41 -22.84
N PRO A 33 -14.10 10.72 -23.80
CA PRO A 33 -14.83 11.98 -23.81
C PRO A 33 -15.80 12.13 -22.64
N THR A 34 -16.35 11.03 -22.13
CA THR A 34 -17.27 11.04 -20.97
C THR A 34 -16.55 11.45 -19.70
N MET A 35 -15.33 10.95 -19.46
CA MET A 35 -14.48 11.45 -18.39
C MET A 35 -14.14 12.93 -18.57
N GLY A 36 -13.88 13.36 -19.82
CA GLY A 36 -13.66 14.77 -20.14
C GLY A 36 -14.86 15.65 -19.76
N ASN A 37 -16.09 15.17 -19.88
CA ASN A 37 -17.28 15.88 -19.43
C ASN A 37 -17.36 15.97 -17.91
N THR A 38 -17.05 14.88 -17.19
CA THR A 38 -16.96 14.89 -15.72
C THR A 38 -15.95 15.94 -15.24
N PHE A 39 -14.77 16.02 -15.85
CA PHE A 39 -13.79 17.06 -15.51
C PHE A 39 -14.25 18.48 -15.81
N LYS A 40 -15.00 18.70 -16.92
CA LYS A 40 -15.60 20.02 -17.23
C LYS A 40 -16.61 20.44 -16.17
N LEU A 41 -17.44 19.50 -15.67
CA LEU A 41 -18.39 19.77 -14.59
C LEU A 41 -17.68 20.12 -13.28
N LEU A 42 -16.62 19.38 -12.94
CA LEU A 42 -15.77 19.69 -11.79
C LEU A 42 -15.10 21.06 -11.92
N ALA A 43 -14.52 21.37 -13.09
CA ALA A 43 -13.89 22.67 -13.31
C ALA A 43 -14.88 23.84 -13.21
N LYS A 44 -16.14 23.64 -13.65
CA LYS A 44 -17.17 24.67 -13.64
C LYS A 44 -17.84 24.86 -12.28
N HIS A 45 -18.07 23.78 -11.54
CA HIS A 45 -18.91 23.76 -10.36
C HIS A 45 -18.20 23.30 -9.08
N GLY A 46 -16.90 23.00 -9.14
CA GLY A 46 -16.14 22.44 -8.00
C GLY A 46 -16.73 21.12 -7.51
N LYS A 47 -16.71 20.88 -6.21
CA LYS A 47 -17.27 19.65 -5.60
C LYS A 47 -18.72 19.38 -6.01
N LYS A 48 -19.54 20.40 -6.19
CA LYS A 48 -20.93 20.25 -6.60
C LYS A 48 -21.08 19.58 -7.96
N GLY A 49 -20.13 19.80 -8.88
CA GLY A 49 -20.13 19.16 -10.19
C GLY A 49 -19.99 17.64 -10.18
N PHE A 50 -19.62 17.07 -9.01
CA PHE A 50 -19.52 15.63 -8.80
C PHE A 50 -20.61 15.09 -7.86
N TYR A 51 -20.81 15.75 -6.71
CA TYR A 51 -21.70 15.25 -5.66
C TYR A 51 -23.16 15.69 -5.81
N GLU A 52 -23.45 16.59 -6.73
CA GLU A 52 -24.79 17.06 -7.08
C GLU A 52 -25.00 16.96 -8.60
N GLY A 53 -26.26 16.91 -9.04
CA GLY A 53 -26.65 16.90 -10.45
C GLY A 53 -26.28 15.63 -11.22
N GLU A 54 -25.97 15.76 -12.49
CA GLU A 54 -25.90 14.65 -13.44
C GLU A 54 -24.95 13.52 -13.02
N VAL A 55 -23.74 13.84 -12.60
CA VAL A 55 -22.75 12.81 -12.18
C VAL A 55 -23.26 12.03 -10.98
N ALA A 56 -23.75 12.73 -9.95
CA ALA A 56 -24.32 12.11 -8.75
C ALA A 56 -25.52 11.23 -9.07
N GLU A 57 -26.44 11.72 -9.90
CA GLU A 57 -27.65 10.99 -10.32
C GLU A 57 -27.29 9.69 -11.08
N GLN A 58 -26.36 9.76 -12.03
CA GLN A 58 -25.93 8.58 -12.79
C GLN A 58 -25.17 7.58 -11.93
N LEU A 59 -24.39 8.05 -10.94
CA LEU A 59 -23.68 7.23 -10.00
C LEU A 59 -24.66 6.47 -9.10
N VAL A 60 -25.61 7.15 -8.49
CA VAL A 60 -26.65 6.53 -7.66
C VAL A 60 -27.51 5.57 -8.47
N LYS A 61 -27.92 6.01 -9.66
CA LYS A 61 -28.76 5.20 -10.56
C LYS A 61 -28.11 3.86 -10.89
N VAL A 62 -26.86 3.83 -11.33
CA VAL A 62 -26.21 2.58 -11.72
C VAL A 62 -26.03 1.63 -10.53
N VAL A 63 -25.76 2.17 -9.33
CA VAL A 63 -25.64 1.37 -8.10
C VAL A 63 -26.98 0.74 -7.73
N GLN A 64 -28.07 1.52 -7.80
CA GLN A 64 -29.43 1.03 -7.49
C GLN A 64 -29.95 0.04 -8.53
N ASP A 65 -29.71 0.31 -9.82
CA ASP A 65 -30.07 -0.61 -10.91
C ASP A 65 -29.39 -1.99 -10.77
N LEU A 66 -28.24 -2.04 -10.10
CA LEU A 66 -27.50 -3.27 -9.78
C LEU A 66 -27.82 -3.84 -8.39
N GLY A 67 -28.83 -3.31 -7.70
CA GLY A 67 -29.29 -3.79 -6.39
C GLY A 67 -28.53 -3.23 -5.19
N GLY A 68 -27.71 -2.20 -5.37
CA GLY A 68 -27.04 -1.49 -4.27
C GLY A 68 -27.93 -0.45 -3.60
N TYR A 69 -27.46 0.11 -2.48
CA TYR A 69 -28.28 0.96 -1.59
C TYR A 69 -27.88 2.43 -1.57
N LEU A 70 -26.87 2.83 -2.35
CA LEU A 70 -26.39 4.21 -2.38
C LEU A 70 -27.51 5.18 -2.78
N THR A 71 -27.57 6.33 -2.10
CA THR A 71 -28.56 7.39 -2.34
C THR A 71 -27.89 8.73 -2.60
N LEU A 72 -28.63 9.71 -3.10
CA LEU A 72 -28.15 11.10 -3.25
C LEU A 72 -27.85 11.73 -1.87
N ASP A 73 -28.56 11.33 -0.82
CA ASP A 73 -28.32 11.82 0.54
C ASP A 73 -26.95 11.34 1.08
N ASP A 74 -26.49 10.14 0.70
CA ASP A 74 -25.15 9.67 1.05
C ASP A 74 -24.07 10.54 0.39
N LEU A 75 -24.25 10.89 -0.88
CA LEU A 75 -23.33 11.75 -1.61
C LEU A 75 -23.31 13.17 -1.03
N LYS A 76 -24.50 13.72 -0.73
CA LYS A 76 -24.64 15.02 -0.08
C LYS A 76 -23.96 15.04 1.28
N HIS A 77 -24.22 14.04 2.12
CA HIS A 77 -23.58 13.91 3.44
C HIS A 77 -22.05 13.90 3.31
N HIS A 78 -21.50 13.11 2.36
CA HIS A 78 -20.06 13.07 2.14
C HIS A 78 -19.50 14.41 1.64
N ALA A 79 -20.22 15.11 0.76
CA ALA A 79 -19.83 16.43 0.27
C ALA A 79 -19.78 17.49 1.40
N GLU A 80 -20.71 17.40 2.35
CA GLU A 80 -20.79 18.28 3.53
C GLU A 80 -19.70 17.96 4.57
N THR A 81 -19.49 16.68 4.89
CA THR A 81 -18.42 16.22 5.79
C THR A 81 -17.03 16.55 5.24
N GLY A 82 -16.83 16.30 3.94
CA GLY A 82 -15.57 16.62 3.25
C GLY A 82 -14.39 15.74 3.66
N THR A 83 -13.20 16.32 3.54
CA THR A 83 -11.94 15.72 3.98
C THR A 83 -11.66 16.09 5.42
N GLU A 84 -11.23 15.11 6.21
CA GLU A 84 -10.87 15.29 7.61
C GLU A 84 -9.34 15.23 7.76
N PRO A 85 -8.70 16.19 8.43
CA PRO A 85 -7.31 16.07 8.81
C PRO A 85 -7.16 15.01 9.89
N VAL A 86 -6.05 14.28 9.85
CA VAL A 86 -5.69 13.30 10.87
C VAL A 86 -4.23 13.47 11.23
N ASP A 87 -3.89 13.26 12.50
CA ASP A 87 -2.49 13.23 12.93
C ASP A 87 -1.85 11.92 12.47
N PRO A 88 -0.64 11.97 11.87
CA PRO A 88 0.07 10.76 11.49
C PRO A 88 0.54 9.99 12.72
N ILE A 89 0.79 8.69 12.52
CA ILE A 89 1.46 7.84 13.50
C ILE A 89 2.90 7.58 13.06
N SER A 90 3.81 7.35 14.00
CA SER A 90 5.22 7.17 13.67
C SER A 90 5.92 6.10 14.49
N LEU A 91 7.04 5.64 13.97
CA LEU A 91 8.00 4.80 14.67
C LEU A 91 9.42 5.35 14.49
N LYS A 92 10.12 5.55 15.59
CA LYS A 92 11.55 5.84 15.58
C LYS A 92 12.33 4.55 15.33
N TYR A 93 12.97 4.47 14.16
CA TYR A 93 13.78 3.35 13.76
C TYR A 93 15.26 3.66 14.01
N THR A 94 15.83 2.96 14.98
CA THR A 94 17.23 3.08 15.43
C THR A 94 17.99 1.76 15.30
N GLY A 95 17.39 0.79 14.59
CA GLY A 95 17.94 -0.55 14.40
C GLY A 95 18.94 -0.66 13.26
N GLN A 96 18.89 -1.77 12.57
CA GLN A 96 19.78 -2.16 11.48
C GLN A 96 20.12 -0.99 10.52
N GLY A 97 21.41 -0.73 10.35
CA GLY A 97 21.91 0.25 9.39
C GLY A 97 21.84 1.73 9.81
N VAL A 98 21.12 2.09 10.87
CA VAL A 98 20.95 3.49 11.30
C VAL A 98 21.36 3.77 12.75
N GLY A 99 21.32 2.77 13.64
CA GLY A 99 21.53 2.98 15.09
C GLY A 99 22.90 3.51 15.50
N GLU A 100 23.91 3.40 14.65
CA GLU A 100 25.27 3.91 14.90
C GLU A 100 25.54 5.26 14.18
N ARG A 101 24.54 5.83 13.54
CA ARG A 101 24.66 7.10 12.80
C ARG A 101 24.63 8.28 13.75
N PRO A 102 25.36 9.38 13.44
CA PRO A 102 25.36 10.61 14.24
C PRO A 102 23.98 11.26 14.33
N ASP A 103 23.10 11.05 13.33
CA ASP A 103 21.72 11.56 13.29
C ASP A 103 20.73 10.78 14.17
N GLY A 104 21.18 9.72 14.84
CA GLY A 104 20.38 8.93 15.76
C GLY A 104 19.34 8.02 15.11
N GLY A 105 19.27 8.00 13.77
CA GLY A 105 18.32 7.19 13.02
C GLY A 105 17.23 8.01 12.34
N ILE A 106 16.17 7.33 11.96
CA ILE A 106 15.04 7.94 11.22
C ILE A 106 13.71 7.67 11.94
N GLU A 107 12.76 8.58 11.77
CA GLU A 107 11.37 8.40 12.18
C GLU A 107 10.50 8.20 10.94
N LEU A 108 9.86 7.04 10.83
CA LEU A 108 8.92 6.75 9.75
C LEU A 108 7.53 7.20 10.17
N TRP A 109 6.91 8.01 9.33
CA TRP A 109 5.56 8.54 9.48
C TRP A 109 4.61 7.89 8.49
N GLU A 110 3.45 7.45 8.98
CA GLU A 110 2.41 6.78 8.21
C GLU A 110 1.03 7.31 8.57
N HIS A 111 0.06 7.14 7.68
CA HIS A 111 -1.34 7.39 8.01
C HIS A 111 -1.85 6.44 9.09
N PRO A 112 -2.65 6.96 10.06
CA PRO A 112 -3.23 6.13 11.12
C PRO A 112 -4.30 5.17 10.58
N PRO A 113 -4.78 4.20 11.37
CA PRO A 113 -6.01 3.47 11.08
C PRO A 113 -7.21 4.42 10.80
N ASN A 114 -8.06 4.09 9.89
CA ASN A 114 -8.32 2.81 9.18
C ASN A 114 -7.31 2.42 8.09
N GLY A 115 -6.26 3.22 7.87
CA GLY A 115 -5.15 2.89 6.97
C GLY A 115 -4.22 1.81 7.54
N GLN A 116 -3.55 1.08 6.63
CA GLN A 116 -2.63 0.00 7.01
C GLN A 116 -1.18 0.44 7.25
N GLY A 117 -0.89 1.74 7.35
CA GLY A 117 0.46 2.24 7.59
C GLY A 117 1.12 1.66 8.84
N ILE A 118 0.31 1.39 9.85
CA ILE A 118 0.73 0.75 11.09
C ILE A 118 1.43 -0.60 10.87
N VAL A 119 1.13 -1.33 9.78
CA VAL A 119 1.80 -2.61 9.44
C VAL A 119 3.30 -2.39 9.18
N ALA A 120 3.66 -1.33 8.44
CA ALA A 120 5.06 -1.01 8.18
C ALA A 120 5.79 -0.62 9.46
N LEU A 121 5.15 0.19 10.32
CA LEU A 121 5.70 0.58 11.62
C LEU A 121 5.92 -0.63 12.52
N MET A 122 4.91 -1.49 12.66
CA MET A 122 5.02 -2.72 13.48
C MET A 122 6.10 -3.66 12.95
N ALA A 123 6.18 -3.89 11.65
CA ALA A 123 7.18 -4.78 11.06
C ALA A 123 8.62 -4.27 11.32
N LEU A 124 8.87 -2.97 11.12
CA LEU A 124 10.15 -2.35 11.43
C LEU A 124 10.47 -2.43 12.93
N GLY A 125 9.50 -2.16 13.79
CA GLY A 125 9.66 -2.26 15.24
C GLY A 125 9.95 -3.69 15.70
N ILE A 126 9.29 -4.70 15.12
CA ILE A 126 9.59 -6.12 15.38
C ILE A 126 11.02 -6.45 14.97
N ILE A 127 11.48 -6.01 13.78
CA ILE A 127 12.87 -6.21 13.32
C ILE A 127 13.86 -5.58 14.30
N GLN A 128 13.59 -4.36 14.77
CA GLN A 128 14.41 -3.68 15.77
C GLN A 128 14.48 -4.46 17.09
N GLU A 129 13.36 -5.00 17.57
CA GLU A 129 13.31 -5.82 18.78
C GLU A 129 14.01 -7.17 18.59
N LEU A 130 13.95 -7.79 17.42
CA LEU A 130 14.71 -9.00 17.10
C LEU A 130 16.23 -8.76 17.19
N GLU A 131 16.70 -7.59 16.76
CA GLU A 131 18.11 -7.19 16.92
C GLU A 131 18.47 -7.00 18.39
N LYS A 132 17.68 -6.23 19.15
CA LYS A 132 17.89 -6.02 20.60
C LYS A 132 17.92 -7.34 21.36
N GLN A 133 17.05 -8.28 21.00
CA GLN A 133 16.99 -9.63 21.60
C GLN A 133 18.08 -10.57 21.08
N LYS A 134 18.96 -10.12 20.18
CA LYS A 134 20.03 -10.91 19.54
C LYS A 134 19.52 -12.16 18.81
N LYS A 135 18.31 -12.10 18.31
CA LYS A 135 17.70 -13.17 17.51
C LYS A 135 18.09 -13.10 16.04
N ILE A 136 18.55 -11.95 15.58
CA ILE A 136 19.09 -11.74 14.24
C ILE A 136 20.47 -11.09 14.35
N PRO A 137 21.38 -11.35 13.40
CA PRO A 137 22.68 -10.66 13.35
C PRO A 137 22.52 -9.23 12.83
N LYS A 138 23.56 -8.44 12.97
CA LYS A 138 23.69 -7.20 12.19
C LYS A 138 23.88 -7.56 10.73
N TRP A 139 23.04 -6.97 9.87
CA TRP A 139 23.15 -7.15 8.45
C TRP A 139 24.23 -6.26 7.84
N SER A 140 24.91 -6.82 6.86
CA SER A 140 25.90 -6.15 6.02
C SER A 140 25.39 -6.07 4.57
N LEU A 141 26.12 -5.37 3.71
CA LEU A 141 25.77 -5.30 2.28
C LEU A 141 25.66 -6.67 1.59
N LYS A 142 26.32 -7.69 2.13
CA LYS A 142 26.29 -9.06 1.59
C LYS A 142 24.99 -9.81 1.92
N ASP A 143 24.25 -9.32 2.91
CA ASP A 143 23.03 -9.98 3.38
C ASP A 143 21.80 -9.52 2.59
N HIS A 144 21.95 -8.59 1.64
CA HIS A 144 20.86 -8.12 0.78
C HIS A 144 20.21 -9.30 0.04
N ASN A 145 18.90 -9.45 0.20
CA ASN A 145 18.10 -10.55 -0.32
C ASN A 145 18.61 -11.96 0.04
N SER A 146 19.42 -12.09 1.10
CA SER A 146 19.77 -13.41 1.65
C SER A 146 18.57 -14.09 2.29
N THR A 147 18.61 -15.41 2.42
CA THR A 147 17.58 -16.21 3.07
C THR A 147 17.24 -15.69 4.47
N GLN A 148 18.25 -15.39 5.28
CA GLN A 148 18.04 -14.91 6.64
C GLN A 148 17.37 -13.54 6.68
N TYR A 149 17.80 -12.62 5.82
CA TYR A 149 17.17 -11.29 5.69
C TYR A 149 15.72 -11.43 5.26
N LEU A 150 15.45 -12.13 4.15
CA LEU A 150 14.10 -12.30 3.62
C LEU A 150 13.18 -13.01 4.61
N HIS A 151 13.63 -14.10 5.24
CA HIS A 151 12.86 -14.80 6.26
C HIS A 151 12.48 -13.87 7.41
N THR A 152 13.42 -13.06 7.90
CA THR A 152 13.17 -12.12 9.00
C THR A 152 12.10 -11.08 8.62
N VAL A 153 12.25 -10.44 7.45
CA VAL A 153 11.33 -9.38 7.02
C VAL A 153 9.94 -9.96 6.70
N ILE A 154 9.88 -11.13 6.06
CA ILE A 154 8.63 -11.84 5.78
C ILE A 154 7.88 -12.15 7.09
N GLU A 155 8.55 -12.73 8.07
CA GLU A 155 7.91 -13.12 9.33
C GLU A 155 7.48 -11.89 10.15
N ALA A 156 8.30 -10.84 10.20
CA ALA A 156 7.91 -9.58 10.84
C ALA A 156 6.65 -8.97 10.22
N LEU A 157 6.56 -8.96 8.89
CA LEU A 157 5.38 -8.49 8.17
C LEU A 157 4.17 -9.41 8.41
N ARG A 158 4.34 -10.73 8.42
CA ARG A 158 3.26 -11.68 8.71
C ARG A 158 2.66 -11.45 10.10
N ILE A 159 3.50 -11.24 11.11
CA ILE A 159 3.08 -10.92 12.47
C ILE A 159 2.32 -9.58 12.49
N ALA A 160 2.87 -8.54 11.87
CA ALA A 160 2.25 -7.22 11.80
C ALA A 160 0.89 -7.23 11.08
N PHE A 161 0.77 -7.96 9.98
CA PHE A 161 -0.51 -8.13 9.26
C PHE A 161 -1.55 -8.89 10.08
N CYS A 162 -1.14 -9.89 10.86
CA CYS A 162 -2.05 -10.60 11.75
C CYS A 162 -2.75 -9.65 12.72
N ASP A 163 -1.98 -8.79 13.37
CA ASP A 163 -2.53 -7.83 14.31
C ASP A 163 -3.37 -6.76 13.59
N ALA A 164 -2.87 -6.24 12.46
CA ALA A 164 -3.59 -5.24 11.70
C ALA A 164 -4.93 -5.78 11.16
N HIS A 165 -5.01 -7.04 10.76
CA HIS A 165 -6.26 -7.64 10.30
C HIS A 165 -7.34 -7.57 11.36
N TRP A 166 -6.99 -7.79 12.62
CA TRP A 166 -7.94 -7.72 13.72
C TRP A 166 -8.22 -6.30 14.18
N PHE A 167 -7.18 -5.48 14.38
CA PHE A 167 -7.30 -4.18 15.04
C PHE A 167 -7.58 -3.00 14.13
N VAL A 168 -7.19 -3.07 12.84
CA VAL A 168 -7.36 -1.92 11.93
C VAL A 168 -8.79 -1.81 11.42
N THR A 169 -9.45 -0.76 11.87
CA THR A 169 -10.83 -0.40 11.51
C THR A 169 -11.00 1.11 11.62
N ASP A 170 -12.21 1.62 11.40
CA ASP A 170 -12.53 3.04 11.54
C ASP A 170 -12.45 3.48 13.02
N PRO A 171 -11.49 4.33 13.40
CA PRO A 171 -11.33 4.78 14.78
C PRO A 171 -12.47 5.67 15.28
N ASN A 172 -13.29 6.23 14.38
CA ASN A 172 -14.48 6.99 14.75
C ASN A 172 -15.63 6.09 15.24
N VAL A 173 -15.56 4.80 14.95
CA VAL A 173 -16.61 3.83 15.31
C VAL A 173 -16.13 2.84 16.37
N VAL A 174 -14.87 2.41 16.27
CA VAL A 174 -14.27 1.42 17.18
C VAL A 174 -12.91 1.92 17.63
N LYS A 175 -12.64 1.89 18.93
CA LYS A 175 -11.32 2.27 19.47
C LYS A 175 -10.24 1.36 18.90
N VAL A 176 -9.27 1.93 18.17
CA VAL A 176 -8.09 1.23 17.68
C VAL A 176 -6.90 1.55 18.59
N PRO A 177 -6.23 0.55 19.19
CA PRO A 177 -5.13 0.79 20.12
C PRO A 177 -3.80 1.07 19.37
N SER A 178 -3.77 2.12 18.54
CA SER A 178 -2.63 2.38 17.65
C SER A 178 -1.32 2.62 18.39
N ALA A 179 -1.37 3.38 19.50
CA ALA A 179 -0.19 3.66 20.30
C ALA A 179 0.37 2.41 20.98
N GLU A 180 -0.52 1.54 21.46
CA GLU A 180 -0.14 0.27 22.09
C GLU A 180 0.47 -0.68 21.07
N LEU A 181 -0.09 -0.79 19.87
CA LEU A 181 0.39 -1.69 18.81
C LEU A 181 1.81 -1.35 18.34
N ILE A 182 2.23 -0.09 18.41
CA ILE A 182 3.58 0.36 18.05
C ILE A 182 4.46 0.63 19.27
N SER A 183 3.99 0.30 20.47
CA SER A 183 4.81 0.44 21.69
C SER A 183 5.94 -0.58 21.73
N GLU A 184 7.08 -0.18 22.29
CA GLU A 184 8.26 -1.05 22.42
C GLU A 184 7.93 -2.35 23.15
N SER A 185 7.16 -2.29 24.23
CA SER A 185 6.76 -3.47 25.00
C SER A 185 5.91 -4.45 24.18
N TYR A 186 4.96 -3.98 23.41
CA TYR A 186 4.14 -4.82 22.56
C TYR A 186 4.97 -5.45 21.43
N LEU A 187 5.78 -4.65 20.74
CA LEU A 187 6.63 -5.11 19.64
C LEU A 187 7.67 -6.15 20.15
N ALA A 188 8.21 -5.97 21.35
CA ALA A 188 9.10 -6.95 21.97
C ALA A 188 8.41 -8.30 22.24
N GLU A 189 7.14 -8.28 22.69
CA GLU A 189 6.36 -9.52 22.85
C GLU A 189 6.07 -10.17 21.48
N ARG A 190 5.71 -9.38 20.46
CA ARG A 190 5.45 -9.92 19.12
C ARG A 190 6.71 -10.52 18.49
N ALA A 191 7.88 -9.92 18.72
CA ALA A 191 9.18 -10.44 18.30
C ALA A 191 9.52 -11.84 18.88
N LYS A 192 8.88 -12.25 19.97
CA LYS A 192 9.07 -13.61 20.53
C LYS A 192 8.49 -14.70 19.63
N LEU A 193 7.53 -14.39 18.77
CA LEU A 193 6.91 -15.34 17.84
C LEU A 193 7.85 -15.75 16.69
N PHE A 194 8.89 -14.96 16.45
CA PHE A 194 9.85 -15.25 15.39
C PHE A 194 10.74 -16.47 15.75
N ASP A 195 10.83 -17.39 14.79
CA ASP A 195 11.75 -18.54 14.83
C ASP A 195 12.70 -18.48 13.65
N GLN A 196 14.00 -18.39 13.89
CA GLN A 196 15.03 -18.32 12.85
C GLN A 196 15.08 -19.55 11.93
N LYS A 197 14.54 -20.68 12.36
CA LYS A 197 14.68 -21.99 11.71
C LYS A 197 13.42 -22.46 11.03
N LYS A 198 12.30 -21.75 11.22
CA LYS A 198 11.01 -22.22 10.75
C LYS A 198 10.05 -21.06 10.53
N ALA A 199 9.37 -21.08 9.38
CA ALA A 199 8.24 -20.19 9.14
C ALA A 199 7.10 -20.44 10.12
N ILE A 200 6.41 -19.37 10.54
CA ILE A 200 5.25 -19.47 11.42
C ILE A 200 4.17 -20.31 10.73
N SER A 201 3.78 -21.42 11.39
CA SER A 201 2.81 -22.38 10.83
C SER A 201 1.35 -22.06 11.13
N ALA A 202 1.09 -21.21 12.13
CA ALA A 202 -0.28 -20.79 12.43
C ALA A 202 -0.82 -19.89 11.30
N PRO A 203 -2.12 -19.93 11.02
CA PRO A 203 -2.72 -19.01 10.09
C PRO A 203 -2.64 -17.59 10.66
N VAL A 204 -1.52 -16.99 10.45
CA VAL A 204 -1.41 -15.54 10.48
C VAL A 204 -2.36 -15.11 9.38
N HIS A 205 -3.38 -14.36 9.70
CA HIS A 205 -4.32 -13.87 8.69
C HIS A 205 -3.51 -13.21 7.59
N GLY A 206 -3.49 -13.82 6.39
CA GLY A 206 -2.72 -13.32 5.27
C GLY A 206 -3.28 -12.00 4.80
N SER A 207 -2.43 -11.18 4.23
CA SER A 207 -2.83 -9.94 3.57
C SER A 207 -3.46 -10.28 2.22
N PRO A 208 -4.68 -9.82 1.89
CA PRO A 208 -5.29 -10.02 0.58
C PRO A 208 -4.58 -9.13 -0.47
N ALA A 209 -3.46 -9.61 -1.01
CA ALA A 209 -2.80 -8.96 -2.14
C ALA A 209 -3.52 -9.37 -3.42
N HIS A 210 -4.28 -8.47 -4.02
CA HIS A 210 -4.75 -8.66 -5.38
C HIS A 210 -3.58 -8.64 -6.35
N LEU A 211 -3.58 -9.57 -7.31
CA LEU A 211 -2.62 -9.62 -8.43
C LEU A 211 -2.61 -8.34 -9.28
N GLN A 212 -3.61 -7.49 -9.14
CA GLN A 212 -3.75 -6.23 -9.86
C GLN A 212 -4.35 -5.19 -8.91
N SER A 213 -3.54 -4.21 -8.53
CA SER A 213 -3.97 -3.02 -7.80
C SER A 213 -3.90 -1.81 -8.73
N ASP A 214 -4.96 -1.00 -8.71
CA ASP A 214 -5.01 0.27 -9.41
C ASP A 214 -4.80 1.41 -8.41
N THR A 215 -3.54 1.67 -8.14
CA THR A 215 -3.09 2.71 -7.23
C THR A 215 -2.13 3.63 -7.96
N VAL A 216 -2.23 4.93 -7.72
CA VAL A 216 -1.27 5.93 -8.19
C VAL A 216 -0.63 6.60 -6.99
N TYR A 217 0.69 6.65 -6.98
CA TYR A 217 1.48 7.37 -5.99
C TYR A 217 2.37 8.41 -6.66
N PHE A 218 2.45 9.59 -6.07
CA PHE A 218 3.48 10.58 -6.39
C PHE A 218 3.96 11.30 -5.14
N CYS A 219 5.15 11.87 -5.22
CA CYS A 219 5.70 12.76 -4.21
C CYS A 219 6.37 13.96 -4.87
N CYS A 220 6.43 15.06 -4.15
CA CYS A 220 7.20 16.23 -4.54
C CYS A 220 7.80 16.90 -3.31
N SER A 221 8.83 17.71 -3.56
CA SER A 221 9.53 18.48 -2.53
C SER A 221 9.99 19.80 -3.13
N ASP A 222 10.00 20.85 -2.30
CA ASP A 222 10.50 22.17 -2.67
C ASP A 222 11.91 22.44 -2.09
N PRO A 223 12.57 23.54 -2.51
CA PRO A 223 13.87 23.92 -1.98
C PRO A 223 13.88 24.21 -0.48
N GLU A 224 12.77 24.61 0.09
CA GLU A 224 12.61 24.92 1.52
C GLU A 224 12.55 23.65 2.38
N GLY A 225 12.40 22.46 1.77
CA GLY A 225 12.32 21.18 2.46
C GLY A 225 10.90 20.76 2.80
N ASN A 226 9.88 21.47 2.31
CA ASN A 226 8.51 20.95 2.37
C ASN A 226 8.37 19.78 1.40
N ALA A 227 7.54 18.80 1.76
CA ALA A 227 7.31 17.64 0.92
C ALA A 227 5.86 17.16 1.00
N ILE A 228 5.39 16.57 -0.11
CA ILE A 228 4.10 15.93 -0.20
C ILE A 228 4.29 14.47 -0.61
N SER A 229 3.66 13.59 0.16
CA SER A 229 3.49 12.17 -0.16
C SER A 229 2.00 11.95 -0.45
N PHE A 230 1.66 11.62 -1.69
CA PHE A 230 0.26 11.53 -2.15
C PHE A 230 -0.05 10.20 -2.81
N ILE A 231 -1.17 9.61 -2.42
CA ILE A 231 -1.61 8.34 -2.96
C ILE A 231 -3.13 8.32 -3.19
N ASN A 232 -3.56 7.72 -4.30
CA ASN A 232 -4.95 7.52 -4.67
C ASN A 232 -5.15 6.13 -5.27
N SER A 233 -6.34 5.53 -5.08
CA SER A 233 -6.58 4.15 -5.51
C SER A 233 -8.07 3.82 -5.64
N ASN A 234 -8.40 3.03 -6.65
CA ASN A 234 -9.67 2.32 -6.75
C ASN A 234 -9.70 1.02 -5.92
N TYR A 235 -8.59 0.61 -5.29
CA TYR A 235 -8.30 -0.65 -4.64
C TYR A 235 -8.00 -1.76 -5.66
N GLY A 236 -8.98 -2.46 -6.22
CA GLY A 236 -8.75 -3.40 -7.33
C GLY A 236 -8.59 -2.68 -8.67
N GLY A 237 -7.92 -3.31 -9.63
CA GLY A 237 -7.83 -2.78 -10.99
C GLY A 237 -9.21 -2.51 -11.58
N PHE A 238 -9.51 -1.30 -12.01
CA PHE A 238 -10.85 -0.84 -12.40
C PHE A 238 -11.92 -0.90 -11.28
N GLY A 239 -11.52 -1.02 -10.00
CA GLY A 239 -12.46 -1.05 -8.88
C GLY A 239 -13.54 -2.12 -9.03
N THR A 240 -14.81 -1.72 -8.98
CA THR A 240 -15.97 -2.58 -9.24
C THR A 240 -16.17 -2.92 -10.73
N ALA A 241 -15.46 -2.27 -11.62
CA ALA A 241 -15.73 -2.22 -13.07
C ALA A 241 -17.11 -1.63 -13.44
N ILE A 242 -17.87 -1.08 -12.48
CA ILE A 242 -19.16 -0.41 -12.71
C ILE A 242 -18.91 1.03 -13.14
N ILE A 243 -19.55 1.46 -14.23
CA ILE A 243 -19.40 2.78 -14.81
C ILE A 243 -20.75 3.52 -14.75
N PRO A 244 -20.84 4.69 -14.09
CA PRO A 244 -22.00 5.57 -14.20
C PRO A 244 -22.13 6.08 -15.63
N LYS A 245 -23.35 6.07 -16.18
CA LYS A 245 -23.60 6.43 -17.59
C LYS A 245 -23.12 7.85 -17.91
N GLY A 246 -22.31 7.97 -18.94
CA GLY A 246 -21.80 9.27 -19.41
C GLY A 246 -20.70 9.89 -18.56
N CYS A 247 -20.19 9.18 -17.53
CA CYS A 247 -19.22 9.72 -16.60
C CYS A 247 -17.76 9.27 -16.87
N GLY A 248 -17.57 8.12 -17.55
CA GLY A 248 -16.26 7.68 -18.03
C GLY A 248 -15.27 7.23 -16.95
N PHE A 249 -15.72 6.95 -15.74
CA PHE A 249 -14.90 6.38 -14.64
C PHE A 249 -15.57 5.16 -14.03
N THR A 250 -14.80 4.32 -13.37
CA THR A 250 -15.29 3.17 -12.60
C THR A 250 -15.41 3.50 -11.13
N LEU A 251 -16.35 2.87 -10.42
CA LEU A 251 -16.50 3.00 -8.98
C LEU A 251 -15.44 2.16 -8.27
N GLN A 252 -14.84 2.72 -7.23
CA GLN A 252 -13.89 1.99 -6.37
C GLN A 252 -14.58 0.84 -5.63
N ASN A 253 -13.82 -0.21 -5.28
CA ASN A 253 -14.34 -1.39 -4.58
C ASN A 253 -13.79 -1.59 -3.16
N ARG A 254 -13.43 -0.50 -2.48
CA ARG A 254 -12.84 -0.50 -1.15
C ARG A 254 -13.70 -1.19 -0.08
N GLY A 255 -15.02 -1.17 -0.25
CA GLY A 255 -15.97 -1.85 0.63
C GLY A 255 -15.74 -3.37 0.75
N ALA A 256 -15.04 -4.00 -0.21
CA ALA A 256 -14.65 -5.41 -0.12
C ALA A 256 -13.70 -5.71 1.05
N ASN A 257 -13.11 -4.68 1.66
CA ASN A 257 -12.24 -4.83 2.84
C ASN A 257 -13.01 -4.89 4.16
N PHE A 258 -14.32 -4.71 4.19
CA PHE A 258 -15.11 -4.99 5.39
C PHE A 258 -15.16 -6.49 5.69
N SER A 259 -15.19 -6.84 6.97
CA SER A 259 -15.58 -8.17 7.42
C SER A 259 -17.10 -8.32 7.37
N LEU A 260 -17.57 -9.52 7.04
CA LEU A 260 -18.98 -9.91 7.20
C LEU A 260 -19.23 -10.67 8.52
N ASP A 261 -18.18 -10.96 9.26
CA ASP A 261 -18.28 -11.52 10.59
C ASP A 261 -18.76 -10.43 11.56
N LYS A 262 -19.91 -10.65 12.20
CA LYS A 262 -20.54 -9.70 13.12
C LYS A 262 -19.71 -9.36 14.36
N ASP A 263 -18.79 -10.25 14.74
CA ASP A 263 -17.96 -10.12 15.93
C ASP A 263 -16.59 -9.47 15.61
N HIS A 264 -16.32 -9.21 14.33
CA HIS A 264 -15.08 -8.59 13.88
C HIS A 264 -15.11 -7.06 14.03
N PRO A 265 -14.07 -6.42 14.59
CA PRO A 265 -14.02 -4.96 14.73
C PRO A 265 -14.27 -4.19 13.43
N ASN A 266 -13.80 -4.71 12.28
CA ASN A 266 -13.98 -4.11 10.96
C ASN A 266 -15.23 -4.64 10.22
N VAL A 267 -16.28 -5.04 10.97
CA VAL A 267 -17.54 -5.48 10.38
C VAL A 267 -18.21 -4.34 9.59
N LEU A 268 -18.88 -4.71 8.49
CA LEU A 268 -19.66 -3.77 7.67
C LEU A 268 -20.73 -3.08 8.52
N ALA A 269 -20.72 -1.77 8.54
CA ALA A 269 -21.71 -0.96 9.23
C ALA A 269 -21.96 0.38 8.49
N PRO A 270 -23.15 0.98 8.65
CA PRO A 270 -23.43 2.31 8.10
C PRO A 270 -22.43 3.37 8.58
N ARG A 271 -22.07 4.29 7.70
CA ARG A 271 -21.16 5.43 7.98
C ARG A 271 -19.79 5.03 8.51
N LYS A 272 -19.38 3.79 8.31
CA LYS A 272 -18.09 3.25 8.73
C LYS A 272 -17.14 3.16 7.54
N ARG A 273 -15.89 3.55 7.74
CA ARG A 273 -14.81 3.41 6.76
C ARG A 273 -14.21 1.99 6.86
N PRO A 274 -14.01 1.28 5.74
CA PRO A 274 -13.37 -0.04 5.75
C PRO A 274 -11.88 0.07 6.02
N TYR A 275 -11.25 -1.06 6.34
CA TYR A 275 -9.79 -1.22 6.25
C TYR A 275 -9.28 -0.64 4.93
N HIS A 276 -8.28 0.24 4.99
CA HIS A 276 -7.82 1.01 3.84
C HIS A 276 -6.37 0.70 3.50
N THR A 277 -6.09 0.43 2.23
CA THR A 277 -4.76 -0.01 1.79
C THR A 277 -3.83 1.09 1.33
N ILE A 278 -4.29 2.33 1.11
CA ILE A 278 -3.40 3.43 0.71
C ILE A 278 -2.66 4.00 1.92
N ILE A 279 -1.34 4.14 1.78
CA ILE A 279 -0.44 4.64 2.80
C ILE A 279 0.66 5.48 2.14
N PRO A 280 0.61 6.81 2.21
CA PRO A 280 1.73 7.66 1.82
C PRO A 280 2.74 7.70 2.96
N GLY A 281 4.02 7.46 2.68
CA GLY A 281 5.09 7.43 3.68
C GLY A 281 5.99 8.66 3.65
N LEU A 282 6.57 9.01 4.80
CA LEU A 282 7.56 10.06 4.96
C LEU A 282 8.52 9.68 6.07
N THR A 283 9.79 10.03 5.92
CA THR A 283 10.80 9.86 6.97
C THR A 283 11.48 11.17 7.32
N THR A 284 11.75 11.36 8.61
CA THR A 284 12.51 12.48 9.14
C THR A 284 13.73 11.99 9.90
N TYR A 285 14.75 12.82 10.05
CA TYR A 285 15.86 12.56 10.96
C TYR A 285 15.40 12.71 12.43
N ILE A 286 15.82 11.78 13.29
CA ILE A 286 15.40 11.80 14.71
C ILE A 286 15.98 13.00 15.46
N ASN A 287 17.23 13.40 15.14
CA ASN A 287 17.96 14.43 15.87
C ASN A 287 17.36 15.83 15.75
N ASP A 288 16.80 16.19 14.58
CA ASP A 288 16.34 17.55 14.31
C ASP A 288 14.94 17.63 13.66
N GLY A 289 14.35 16.47 13.33
CA GLY A 289 13.03 16.40 12.68
C GLY A 289 13.02 16.84 11.22
N SER A 290 14.18 17.16 10.62
CA SER A 290 14.25 17.55 9.22
C SER A 290 13.90 16.39 8.29
N LEU A 291 13.43 16.73 7.08
CA LEU A 291 13.05 15.74 6.08
C LEU A 291 14.26 14.87 5.70
N HIS A 292 14.10 13.55 5.81
CA HIS A 292 15.03 12.57 5.27
C HIS A 292 14.60 12.11 3.89
N SER A 293 13.39 11.56 3.75
CA SER A 293 12.82 11.20 2.45
C SER A 293 11.29 11.19 2.45
N VAL A 294 10.73 11.41 1.28
CA VAL A 294 9.32 11.19 1.00
C VAL A 294 9.20 10.08 -0.02
N TYR A 295 8.42 9.05 0.29
CA TYR A 295 8.34 7.87 -0.55
C TYR A 295 7.03 7.10 -0.36
N GLY A 296 6.72 6.25 -1.34
CA GLY A 296 5.63 5.31 -1.26
C GLY A 296 5.75 4.24 -2.33
N VAL A 297 5.14 3.10 -2.05
CA VAL A 297 5.06 1.97 -2.97
C VAL A 297 3.60 1.60 -3.12
N MET A 298 3.01 1.88 -4.28
CA MET A 298 1.64 1.47 -4.58
C MET A 298 1.52 -0.04 -4.78
N GLY A 299 0.32 -0.62 -4.63
CA GLY A 299 0.12 -2.04 -4.86
C GLY A 299 -0.82 -2.73 -3.85
N GLY A 300 -1.85 -2.06 -3.33
CA GLY A 300 -2.77 -2.65 -2.36
C GLY A 300 -2.05 -3.08 -1.09
N PHE A 301 -2.14 -4.35 -0.71
CA PHE A 301 -1.44 -4.90 0.45
C PHE A 301 0.09 -5.04 0.28
N MET A 302 0.61 -4.86 -0.93
CA MET A 302 2.04 -4.73 -1.15
C MET A 302 2.60 -3.42 -0.56
N GLN A 303 1.80 -2.39 -0.34
CA GLN A 303 2.27 -1.08 0.10
C GLN A 303 3.12 -1.14 1.37
N PRO A 304 2.66 -1.63 2.54
CA PRO A 304 3.49 -1.69 3.73
C PRO A 304 4.70 -2.63 3.57
N GLN A 305 4.58 -3.69 2.78
CA GLN A 305 5.68 -4.58 2.47
C GLN A 305 6.76 -3.86 1.63
N GLY A 306 6.33 -3.08 0.65
CA GLY A 306 7.22 -2.26 -0.17
C GLY A 306 7.88 -1.14 0.64
N HIS A 307 7.13 -0.48 1.53
CA HIS A 307 7.67 0.54 2.42
C HIS A 307 8.82 -0.01 3.27
N VAL A 308 8.64 -1.16 3.91
CA VAL A 308 9.68 -1.81 4.72
C VAL A 308 10.89 -2.19 3.87
N GLN A 309 10.69 -2.89 2.74
CA GLN A 309 11.78 -3.36 1.88
C GLN A 309 12.60 -2.20 1.30
N VAL A 310 11.92 -1.19 0.76
CA VAL A 310 12.58 -0.04 0.13
C VAL A 310 13.31 0.82 1.17
N LEU A 311 12.75 0.98 2.38
CA LEU A 311 13.42 1.68 3.47
C LEU A 311 14.67 0.94 3.91
N LEU A 312 14.59 -0.37 4.14
CA LEU A 312 15.75 -1.19 4.51
C LEU A 312 16.81 -1.20 3.41
N ASN A 313 16.42 -1.19 2.13
CA ASN A 313 17.34 -1.08 1.01
C ASN A 313 18.17 0.21 1.08
N GLN A 314 17.54 1.33 1.40
CA GLN A 314 18.26 2.60 1.55
C GLN A 314 19.11 2.64 2.83
N GLU A 315 18.54 2.21 3.98
CA GLU A 315 19.16 2.46 5.28
C GLU A 315 20.15 1.37 5.70
N VAL A 316 19.88 0.11 5.40
CA VAL A 316 20.76 -1.01 5.72
C VAL A 316 21.78 -1.24 4.62
N PHE A 317 21.30 -1.35 3.38
CA PHE A 317 22.13 -1.71 2.22
C PHE A 317 22.69 -0.49 1.47
N LYS A 318 22.44 0.72 1.98
CA LYS A 318 22.99 1.99 1.47
C LYS A 318 22.73 2.22 -0.03
N LEU A 319 21.65 1.66 -0.55
CA LEU A 319 21.27 1.87 -1.93
C LEU A 319 20.71 3.29 -2.13
N ASN A 320 21.03 3.92 -3.25
CA ASN A 320 20.39 5.17 -3.63
C ASN A 320 18.91 4.93 -3.98
N PRO A 321 18.05 5.97 -4.08
CA PRO A 321 16.64 5.83 -4.33
C PRO A 321 16.29 4.94 -5.53
N GLN A 322 16.97 5.09 -6.65
CA GLN A 322 16.73 4.29 -7.85
C GLN A 322 17.08 2.81 -7.62
N ALA A 323 18.30 2.53 -7.11
CA ALA A 323 18.74 1.17 -6.84
C ALA A 323 17.87 0.48 -5.78
N ALA A 324 17.39 1.23 -4.79
CA ALA A 324 16.47 0.70 -3.78
C ALA A 324 15.12 0.27 -4.38
N LEU A 325 14.63 1.00 -5.39
CA LEU A 325 13.42 0.64 -6.12
C LEU A 325 13.63 -0.48 -7.12
N ASP A 326 14.79 -0.53 -7.78
CA ASP A 326 15.11 -1.53 -8.81
C ASP A 326 15.37 -2.92 -8.20
N SER A 327 15.75 -2.97 -6.93
CA SER A 327 16.02 -4.22 -6.22
C SER A 327 14.83 -5.19 -6.29
N PRO A 328 15.09 -6.50 -6.50
CA PRO A 328 14.06 -7.52 -6.44
C PRO A 328 13.34 -7.54 -5.09
N ARG A 329 12.02 -7.69 -5.13
CA ARG A 329 11.16 -7.68 -3.94
C ARG A 329 10.48 -9.03 -3.72
N PHE A 330 9.94 -9.18 -2.53
CA PHE A 330 8.94 -10.20 -2.25
C PHE A 330 7.57 -9.57 -2.00
N CYS A 331 6.53 -10.38 -2.14
CA CYS A 331 5.18 -10.05 -1.75
C CYS A 331 4.55 -11.26 -1.04
N ILE A 332 4.08 -11.05 0.18
CA ILE A 332 3.23 -12.01 0.87
C ILE A 332 1.88 -11.94 0.16
N GLY A 333 1.57 -12.98 -0.58
CA GLY A 333 0.32 -13.10 -1.31
C GLY A 333 -0.84 -13.39 -0.37
N ALA A 334 -2.03 -13.05 -0.85
CA ALA A 334 -3.25 -13.53 -0.25
C ALA A 334 -4.24 -13.82 -1.35
N GLY A 335 -4.90 -14.95 -1.26
CA GLY A 335 -6.09 -15.24 -2.03
C GLY A 335 -7.23 -14.32 -1.60
N MET A 336 -8.27 -14.21 -2.42
CA MET A 336 -9.53 -13.64 -1.96
C MET A 336 -10.01 -14.44 -0.73
N PRO A 337 -10.58 -13.79 0.29
CA PRO A 337 -11.23 -14.53 1.35
C PRO A 337 -12.23 -15.51 0.73
N SER A 338 -12.22 -16.76 1.18
CA SER A 338 -13.30 -17.69 0.88
C SER A 338 -14.63 -17.15 1.42
N ALA A 339 -15.74 -17.70 0.98
CA ALA A 339 -17.08 -17.26 1.41
C ALA A 339 -17.27 -17.31 2.95
N ASP A 340 -16.46 -18.12 3.65
CA ASP A 340 -16.41 -18.21 5.11
C ASP A 340 -15.38 -17.27 5.76
N GLY A 341 -14.81 -16.31 4.99
CA GLY A 341 -13.86 -15.31 5.48
C GLY A 341 -12.44 -15.83 5.73
N LYS A 342 -12.15 -17.11 5.43
CA LYS A 342 -10.80 -17.64 5.63
C LYS A 342 -9.87 -17.26 4.49
N MET A 343 -8.69 -16.81 4.85
CA MET A 343 -7.63 -16.53 3.90
C MET A 343 -7.00 -17.84 3.41
N THR A 344 -6.97 -18.03 2.11
CA THR A 344 -6.60 -19.31 1.50
C THR A 344 -5.18 -19.36 0.95
N ASP A 345 -4.50 -18.23 0.80
CA ASP A 345 -3.17 -18.17 0.20
C ASP A 345 -2.16 -17.49 1.14
N ALA A 346 -1.15 -18.26 1.59
CA ALA A 346 0.00 -17.77 2.35
C ALA A 346 1.28 -17.83 1.49
N THR A 347 1.15 -17.82 0.17
CA THR A 347 2.28 -17.90 -0.76
C THR A 347 3.15 -16.66 -0.65
N ILE A 348 4.44 -16.86 -0.53
CA ILE A 348 5.46 -15.83 -0.66
C ILE A 348 5.86 -15.77 -2.13
N TYR A 349 5.47 -14.70 -2.80
CA TYR A 349 5.93 -14.44 -4.15
C TYR A 349 7.28 -13.74 -4.08
N LEU A 350 8.25 -14.28 -4.81
CA LEU A 350 9.57 -13.68 -4.97
C LEU A 350 9.73 -13.17 -6.40
N GLU A 351 10.33 -12.01 -6.55
CA GLU A 351 10.60 -11.44 -7.86
C GLU A 351 11.81 -12.10 -8.51
N GLU A 352 11.80 -12.19 -9.83
CA GLU A 352 12.97 -12.54 -10.64
C GLU A 352 14.20 -11.70 -10.21
N GLY A 353 15.36 -12.35 -10.12
CA GLY A 353 16.60 -11.73 -9.61
C GLY A 353 16.94 -12.10 -8.17
N ILE A 354 16.06 -12.76 -7.43
CA ILE A 354 16.40 -13.44 -6.19
C ILE A 354 16.99 -14.80 -6.51
N ASP A 355 18.15 -15.12 -5.91
CA ASP A 355 18.93 -16.33 -6.17
C ASP A 355 18.08 -17.59 -5.91
N GLU A 356 18.16 -18.58 -6.83
CA GLU A 356 17.44 -19.85 -6.70
C GLU A 356 17.78 -20.59 -5.42
N LYS A 357 19.01 -20.50 -4.96
CA LYS A 357 19.43 -21.08 -3.66
C LYS A 357 18.62 -20.47 -2.50
N VAL A 358 18.37 -19.17 -2.52
CA VAL A 358 17.55 -18.49 -1.50
C VAL A 358 16.10 -18.96 -1.57
N VAL A 359 15.57 -19.17 -2.79
CA VAL A 359 14.23 -19.73 -3.00
C VAL A 359 14.09 -21.09 -2.32
N GLU A 360 15.07 -22.01 -2.56
CA GLU A 360 15.08 -23.35 -1.99
C GLU A 360 15.25 -23.33 -0.46
N GLU A 361 16.12 -22.47 0.05
CA GLU A 361 16.33 -22.32 1.48
C GLU A 361 15.09 -21.80 2.21
N LEU A 362 14.36 -20.85 1.61
CA LEU A 362 13.07 -20.36 2.15
C LEU A 362 12.02 -21.48 2.16
N ARG A 363 11.96 -22.31 1.11
CA ARG A 363 11.10 -23.49 1.10
C ARG A 363 11.45 -24.48 2.20
N ALA A 364 12.75 -24.71 2.43
CA ALA A 364 13.22 -25.56 3.51
C ALA A 364 12.85 -25.03 4.93
N LEU A 365 12.75 -23.72 5.09
CA LEU A 365 12.23 -23.10 6.31
C LEU A 365 10.70 -23.24 6.46
N GLY A 366 10.01 -23.76 5.46
CA GLY A 366 8.56 -23.99 5.48
C GLY A 366 7.71 -22.89 4.84
N HIS A 367 8.32 -21.93 4.15
CA HIS A 367 7.56 -20.98 3.34
C HIS A 367 7.04 -21.64 2.05
N ASN A 368 5.78 -21.33 1.69
CA ASN A 368 5.25 -21.64 0.37
C ASN A 368 5.73 -20.57 -0.61
N VAL A 369 6.72 -20.88 -1.44
CA VAL A 369 7.41 -19.89 -2.29
C VAL A 369 7.11 -20.12 -3.76
N LYS A 370 6.77 -19.03 -4.47
CA LYS A 370 6.61 -18.97 -5.93
C LYS A 370 7.38 -17.78 -6.50
N GLN A 371 8.18 -18.01 -7.51
CA GLN A 371 8.89 -16.94 -8.22
C GLN A 371 8.03 -16.40 -9.37
N LEU A 372 8.09 -15.09 -9.61
CA LEU A 372 7.39 -14.40 -10.69
C LEU A 372 8.35 -13.58 -11.54
N ASP A 373 8.12 -13.63 -12.84
CA ASP A 373 8.86 -12.91 -13.87
C ASP A 373 7.95 -12.08 -14.79
N GLY A 374 8.54 -11.37 -15.74
CA GLY A 374 7.85 -10.64 -16.78
C GLY A 374 6.71 -9.76 -16.27
N TYR A 375 5.52 -9.91 -16.83
CA TYR A 375 4.34 -9.13 -16.39
C TYR A 375 3.83 -9.50 -14.99
N GLY A 376 4.21 -10.67 -14.44
CA GLY A 376 3.92 -11.06 -13.06
C GLY A 376 4.54 -10.12 -12.02
N ARG A 377 5.61 -9.43 -12.39
CA ARG A 377 6.32 -8.46 -11.54
C ARG A 377 5.45 -7.26 -11.11
N GLY A 378 4.34 -6.99 -11.80
CA GLY A 378 3.37 -5.98 -11.36
C GLY A 378 2.81 -6.21 -9.95
N MET A 379 2.93 -7.43 -9.38
CA MET A 379 2.54 -7.74 -8.01
C MET A 379 3.41 -7.02 -6.96
N PHE A 380 4.67 -6.73 -7.28
CA PHE A 380 5.64 -6.16 -6.34
C PHE A 380 5.53 -4.64 -6.19
N GLY A 381 4.44 -4.07 -6.68
CA GLY A 381 4.14 -2.65 -6.56
C GLY A 381 5.03 -1.77 -7.43
N ARG A 382 4.84 -0.45 -7.30
CA ARG A 382 5.63 0.58 -7.99
C ARG A 382 5.88 1.71 -7.03
N GLY A 383 7.13 2.08 -6.85
CA GLY A 383 7.53 3.10 -5.88
C GLY A 383 8.06 4.37 -6.52
N GLN A 384 8.00 5.43 -5.73
CA GLN A 384 8.67 6.70 -6.01
C GLN A 384 9.35 7.14 -4.72
N ILE A 385 10.54 7.73 -4.84
CA ILE A 385 11.31 8.23 -3.71
C ILE A 385 11.90 9.58 -4.09
N ILE A 386 11.83 10.53 -3.16
CA ILE A 386 12.70 11.70 -3.14
C ILE A 386 13.44 11.69 -1.79
N ARG A 387 14.76 11.74 -1.81
CA ARG A 387 15.61 11.78 -0.63
C ARG A 387 16.39 13.08 -0.60
N ARG A 388 16.36 13.75 0.57
CA ARG A 388 17.13 14.94 0.84
C ARG A 388 18.52 14.56 1.33
N HIS A 389 19.52 15.28 0.85
CA HIS A 389 20.91 15.22 1.31
C HIS A 389 21.39 16.62 1.65
N VAL A 390 22.37 16.73 2.53
CA VAL A 390 23.13 17.95 2.77
C VAL A 390 24.59 17.62 2.50
N ASP A 391 25.19 18.35 1.56
CA ASP A 391 26.59 18.20 1.12
C ASP A 391 27.24 19.58 1.15
N ASP A 392 28.25 19.77 2.00
CA ASP A 392 28.94 21.06 2.23
C ASP A 392 27.96 22.24 2.41
N ASP A 393 26.95 22.08 3.28
CA ASP A 393 25.86 23.03 3.53
C ASP A 393 24.94 23.30 2.33
N VAL A 394 25.11 22.58 1.22
CA VAL A 394 24.20 22.64 0.07
C VAL A 394 23.17 21.53 0.17
N GLN A 395 21.91 21.90 0.04
CA GLN A 395 20.81 20.95 -0.03
C GLN A 395 20.76 20.30 -1.42
N VAL A 396 20.83 18.99 -1.45
CA VAL A 396 20.81 18.18 -2.69
C VAL A 396 19.68 17.17 -2.60
N TRP A 397 19.03 16.90 -3.72
CA TRP A 397 17.96 15.93 -3.84
C TRP A 397 18.34 14.77 -4.74
N SER A 398 18.01 13.56 -4.34
CA SER A 398 18.06 12.39 -5.22
C SER A 398 16.68 11.80 -5.38
N GLY A 399 16.30 11.47 -6.61
CA GLY A 399 14.99 10.89 -6.94
C GLY A 399 15.14 9.51 -7.55
N GLY A 400 14.12 8.67 -7.37
CA GLY A 400 13.99 7.37 -8.02
C GLY A 400 12.55 7.11 -8.42
N SER A 401 12.37 6.47 -9.58
CA SER A 401 11.09 6.00 -10.09
C SER A 401 11.18 4.54 -10.47
N ASP A 402 10.17 3.77 -10.07
CA ASP A 402 10.17 2.32 -10.19
C ASP A 402 10.14 1.85 -11.65
N LEU A 403 11.09 1.00 -12.01
CA LEU A 403 11.18 0.41 -13.36
C LEU A 403 9.97 -0.49 -13.74
N ARG A 404 9.14 -0.87 -12.77
CA ARG A 404 7.91 -1.64 -13.00
C ARG A 404 6.74 -0.77 -13.47
N GLY A 405 6.95 0.53 -13.61
CA GLY A 405 5.96 1.52 -14.07
C GLY A 405 6.54 2.54 -15.03
N ASP A 406 5.68 3.43 -15.50
CA ASP A 406 6.03 4.48 -16.50
C ASP A 406 6.32 5.84 -15.83
N GLY A 407 6.56 5.85 -14.51
CA GLY A 407 6.89 7.06 -13.77
C GLY A 407 8.29 7.58 -14.08
N ALA A 408 8.55 8.81 -13.65
CA ALA A 408 9.86 9.45 -13.76
C ALA A 408 10.15 10.32 -12.54
N ALA A 409 11.42 10.42 -12.15
CA ALA A 409 11.90 11.45 -11.25
C ALA A 409 12.32 12.66 -12.10
N VAL A 410 11.68 13.81 -11.90
CA VAL A 410 11.89 15.00 -12.72
C VAL A 410 12.27 16.17 -11.82
N PRO A 411 13.49 16.75 -11.95
CA PRO A 411 13.79 18.02 -11.32
C PRO A 411 13.05 19.15 -12.04
N LEU A 412 12.53 20.10 -11.29
CA LEU A 412 11.85 21.29 -11.80
C LEU A 412 12.75 22.51 -11.70
#